data_12d58942213a62bfca55a5e40232205c
#
_entry.id   12d58942213a62bfca55a5e40232205c
#
_cell.length_a   1.000
_cell.length_b   1.000
_cell.length_c   1.000
_cell.angle_alpha   90.00
_cell.angle_beta   90.00
_cell.angle_gamma   90.00
#
_symmetry.space_group_name_H-M   'P 1'
#
loop_
_entity.id
_entity.type
_entity.pdbx_description
1 polymer ?
#
loop_
_entity_poly.entity_id
_entity_poly.type
_entity_poly.pdbx_seq_one_letter_code
_entity_poly.pdbx_strand_id
1 'polypeptide(L)'
;MTGFEPRDPHWEERVRASFARQAFLKHLGVEIAHLAPGEADLALPFRPELTQQHGYFHAGTTATIADTAAGYAALSLYPGGTGVLTTEFKVNLLNPAEGEQLVARGRVIKPGRTLTVCRADVFGLKDGGETHVAIATMSMICLEGLDD
;
A
#
# COMPACT_ATOMS: atom_id res chain seq x y z
N MET A 1 7.34 1.82 14.46
CA MET A 1 8.16 0.58 14.47
C MET A 1 7.30 -0.57 14.95
N THR A 2 7.13 -1.57 14.13
CA THR A 2 6.30 -2.74 14.45
C THR A 2 7.02 -3.79 15.29
N GLY A 3 8.36 -3.74 15.35
CA GLY A 3 9.19 -4.77 15.99
C GLY A 3 9.28 -6.08 15.20
N PHE A 4 8.79 -6.09 13.95
CA PHE A 4 8.93 -7.26 13.08
C PHE A 4 10.32 -7.32 12.44
N GLU A 5 10.82 -8.54 12.22
CA GLU A 5 12.08 -8.77 11.55
C GLU A 5 11.84 -9.36 10.16
N PRO A 6 12.47 -8.80 9.12
CA PRO A 6 12.38 -9.37 7.78
C PRO A 6 13.11 -10.72 7.71
N ARG A 7 12.55 -11.63 6.91
CA ARG A 7 13.17 -12.96 6.66
C ARG A 7 14.15 -12.94 5.48
N ASP A 8 14.27 -11.80 4.81
CA ASP A 8 15.20 -11.56 3.72
C ASP A 8 16.06 -10.36 4.09
N PRO A 9 17.40 -10.49 4.18
CA PRO A 9 18.27 -9.36 4.49
C PRO A 9 18.26 -8.25 3.40
N HIS A 10 17.82 -8.58 2.18
CA HIS A 10 17.72 -7.66 1.05
C HIS A 10 16.28 -7.18 0.80
N TRP A 11 15.42 -7.26 1.81
CA TRP A 11 14.00 -6.96 1.69
C TRP A 11 13.71 -5.58 1.09
N GLU A 12 14.45 -4.55 1.48
CA GLU A 12 14.19 -3.18 1.01
C GLU A 12 14.50 -3.03 -0.49
N GLU A 13 15.64 -3.55 -0.94
CA GLU A 13 16.00 -3.53 -2.36
C GLU A 13 14.95 -4.28 -3.19
N ARG A 14 14.47 -5.42 -2.69
CA ARG A 14 13.45 -6.24 -3.35
C ARG A 14 12.12 -5.51 -3.44
N VAL A 15 11.65 -4.87 -2.37
CA VAL A 15 10.42 -4.07 -2.37
C VAL A 15 10.53 -2.93 -3.38
N ARG A 16 11.65 -2.20 -3.39
CA ARG A 16 11.84 -1.09 -4.33
C ARG A 16 11.91 -1.55 -5.78
N ALA A 17 12.56 -2.67 -6.04
CA ALA A 17 12.66 -3.25 -7.38
C ALA A 17 11.30 -3.75 -7.88
N SER A 18 10.53 -4.42 -7.03
CA SER A 18 9.16 -4.85 -7.34
C SER A 18 8.26 -3.65 -7.65
N PHE A 19 8.28 -2.65 -6.79
CA PHE A 19 7.51 -1.41 -6.98
C PHE A 19 7.83 -0.76 -8.35
N ALA A 20 9.10 -0.66 -8.70
CA ALA A 20 9.54 -0.05 -9.95
C ALA A 20 9.05 -0.79 -11.20
N ARG A 21 8.71 -2.08 -11.09
CA ARG A 21 8.17 -2.89 -12.19
C ARG A 21 6.66 -2.81 -12.33
N GLN A 22 5.94 -2.20 -11.40
CA GLN A 22 4.48 -2.09 -11.47
C GLN A 22 4.06 -0.98 -12.44
N ALA A 23 3.69 -1.37 -13.65
CA ALA A 23 3.27 -0.42 -14.70
C ALA A 23 2.06 0.42 -14.28
N PHE A 24 1.09 -0.18 -13.56
CA PHE A 24 -0.11 0.51 -13.10
C PHE A 24 0.22 1.64 -12.11
N LEU A 25 1.09 1.38 -11.16
CA LEU A 25 1.50 2.40 -10.18
C LEU A 25 2.27 3.55 -10.84
N LYS A 26 3.12 3.22 -11.80
CA LYS A 26 3.82 4.23 -12.60
C LYS A 26 2.82 5.10 -13.39
N HIS A 27 1.81 4.48 -14.00
CA HIS A 27 0.75 5.20 -14.71
C HIS A 27 -0.02 6.15 -13.80
N LEU A 28 -0.32 5.72 -12.56
CA LEU A 28 -1.00 6.57 -11.58
C LEU A 28 -0.10 7.66 -10.98
N GLY A 29 1.21 7.48 -11.02
CA GLY A 29 2.16 8.42 -10.41
C GLY A 29 2.37 8.17 -8.91
N VAL A 30 2.21 6.93 -8.46
CA VAL A 30 2.42 6.55 -7.05
C VAL A 30 3.91 6.57 -6.72
N GLU A 31 4.25 7.04 -5.52
CA GLU A 31 5.61 7.10 -5.00
C GLU A 31 5.69 6.42 -3.63
N ILE A 32 6.84 5.82 -3.32
CA ILE A 32 7.12 5.31 -1.98
C ILE A 32 7.53 6.48 -1.09
N ALA A 33 6.77 6.73 -0.03
CA ALA A 33 7.05 7.78 0.95
C ALA A 33 7.84 7.25 2.16
N HIS A 34 7.60 5.99 2.57
CA HIS A 34 8.28 5.37 3.71
C HIS A 34 8.28 3.85 3.57
N LEU A 35 9.37 3.22 4.00
CA LEU A 35 9.49 1.77 4.12
C LEU A 35 10.18 1.42 5.45
N ALA A 36 9.63 0.41 6.13
CA ALA A 36 10.26 -0.27 7.26
C ALA A 36 9.72 -1.70 7.31
N PRO A 37 10.35 -2.63 8.04
CA PRO A 37 9.81 -3.98 8.16
C PRO A 37 8.36 -3.99 8.68
N GLY A 38 7.43 -4.50 7.87
CA GLY A 38 6.00 -4.52 8.17
C GLY A 38 5.28 -3.19 7.93
N GLU A 39 5.93 -2.22 7.31
CA GLU A 39 5.37 -0.89 7.04
C GLU A 39 5.70 -0.42 5.62
N ALA A 40 4.73 0.15 4.94
CA ALA A 40 4.94 0.86 3.68
C ALA A 40 3.95 2.01 3.57
N ASP A 41 4.44 3.21 3.30
CA ASP A 41 3.61 4.37 3.00
C ASP A 41 3.79 4.75 1.54
N LEU A 42 2.68 4.94 0.85
CA LEU A 42 2.65 5.33 -0.55
C LEU A 42 1.95 6.67 -0.69
N ALA A 43 2.53 7.55 -1.48
CA ALA A 43 1.97 8.87 -1.80
C ALA A 43 1.49 8.90 -3.24
N LEU A 44 0.34 9.52 -3.46
CA LEU A 44 -0.24 9.72 -4.78
C LEU A 44 -0.59 11.19 -4.97
N PRO A 45 0.22 11.95 -5.72
CA PRO A 45 -0.08 13.34 -6.05
C PRO A 45 -1.39 13.47 -6.83
N PHE A 46 -2.12 14.57 -6.58
CA PHE A 46 -3.37 14.84 -7.28
C PHE A 46 -3.12 15.05 -8.79
N ARG A 47 -3.97 14.41 -9.59
CA ARG A 47 -4.14 14.70 -11.02
C ARG A 47 -5.62 14.58 -11.37
N PRO A 48 -6.16 15.44 -12.26
CA PRO A 48 -7.58 15.39 -12.65
C PRO A 48 -8.01 14.02 -13.18
N GLU A 49 -7.11 13.28 -13.84
CA GLU A 49 -7.36 11.96 -14.42
C GLU A 49 -7.63 10.87 -13.37
N LEU A 50 -7.30 11.14 -12.11
CA LEU A 50 -7.52 10.21 -10.99
C LEU A 50 -8.84 10.45 -10.27
N THR A 51 -9.65 11.39 -10.76
CA THR A 51 -10.89 11.81 -10.10
C THR A 51 -12.13 11.18 -10.73
N GLN A 52 -13.20 11.14 -9.92
CA GLN A 52 -14.55 10.89 -10.42
C GLN A 52 -15.21 12.23 -10.83
N GLN A 53 -16.47 12.20 -11.26
CA GLN A 53 -17.19 13.35 -11.82
C GLN A 53 -17.39 14.54 -10.86
N HIS A 54 -17.22 14.34 -9.56
CA HIS A 54 -17.33 15.41 -8.56
C HIS A 54 -15.97 16.05 -8.21
N GLY A 55 -14.88 15.61 -8.83
CA GLY A 55 -13.54 16.16 -8.61
C GLY A 55 -12.79 15.56 -7.42
N TYR A 56 -13.35 14.60 -6.69
CA TYR A 56 -12.65 13.84 -5.68
C TYR A 56 -11.84 12.71 -6.32
N PHE A 57 -10.78 12.26 -5.66
CA PHE A 57 -10.11 11.02 -6.09
C PHE A 57 -11.13 9.88 -6.18
N HIS A 58 -11.07 9.14 -7.27
CA HIS A 58 -11.93 7.97 -7.43
C HIS A 58 -11.67 6.93 -6.34
N ALA A 59 -12.73 6.29 -5.83
CA ALA A 59 -12.60 5.24 -4.81
C ALA A 59 -11.69 4.08 -5.25
N GLY A 60 -11.66 3.78 -6.55
CA GLY A 60 -10.74 2.80 -7.13
C GLY A 60 -9.28 3.17 -6.95
N THR A 61 -8.94 4.46 -7.05
CA THR A 61 -7.60 4.99 -6.80
C THR A 61 -7.22 4.84 -5.33
N THR A 62 -8.13 5.22 -4.42
CA THR A 62 -7.95 5.04 -2.98
C THR A 62 -7.72 3.58 -2.62
N ALA A 63 -8.55 2.66 -3.15
CA ALA A 63 -8.41 1.24 -2.91
C ALA A 63 -7.08 0.68 -3.46
N THR A 64 -6.63 1.15 -4.62
CA THR A 64 -5.37 0.71 -5.23
C THR A 64 -4.17 1.02 -4.33
N ILE A 65 -4.06 2.26 -3.84
CA ILE A 65 -2.90 2.62 -2.99
C ILE A 65 -2.97 1.97 -1.61
N ALA A 66 -4.17 1.75 -1.07
CA ALA A 66 -4.35 1.02 0.19
C ALA A 66 -3.88 -0.43 0.05
N ASP A 67 -4.33 -1.13 -0.99
CA ASP A 67 -3.95 -2.51 -1.29
C ASP A 67 -2.44 -2.64 -1.52
N THR A 68 -1.87 -1.76 -2.33
CA THR A 68 -0.45 -1.79 -2.65
C THR A 68 0.43 -1.49 -1.43
N ALA A 69 0.06 -0.52 -0.60
CA ALA A 69 0.80 -0.20 0.62
C ALA A 69 0.82 -1.42 1.57
N ALA A 70 -0.33 -2.07 1.76
CA ALA A 70 -0.41 -3.27 2.58
C ALA A 70 0.37 -4.45 1.98
N GLY A 71 0.33 -4.61 0.65
CA GLY A 71 1.07 -5.65 -0.05
C GLY A 71 2.58 -5.53 0.16
N TYR A 72 3.13 -4.32 0.03
CA TYR A 72 4.55 -4.09 0.27
C TYR A 72 4.93 -4.14 1.74
N ALA A 73 4.05 -3.75 2.65
CA ALA A 73 4.25 -3.98 4.07
C ALA A 73 4.41 -5.48 4.37
N ALA A 74 3.56 -6.33 3.78
CA ALA A 74 3.65 -7.79 3.92
C ALA A 74 4.91 -8.34 3.25
N LEU A 75 5.21 -7.94 2.00
CA LEU A 75 6.37 -8.40 1.25
C LEU A 75 7.68 -8.12 1.97
N SER A 76 7.77 -7.00 2.69
CA SER A 76 8.96 -6.64 3.47
C SER A 76 9.35 -7.70 4.52
N LEU A 77 8.39 -8.55 4.93
CA LEU A 77 8.61 -9.60 5.93
C LEU A 77 8.77 -11.00 5.31
N TYR A 78 8.53 -11.15 4.01
CA TYR A 78 8.55 -12.44 3.33
C TYR A 78 9.99 -12.87 2.98
N PRO A 79 10.26 -14.21 2.91
CA PRO A 79 11.57 -14.69 2.50
C PRO A 79 11.86 -14.38 1.04
N GLY A 80 13.13 -14.33 0.68
CA GLY A 80 13.56 -14.22 -0.72
C GLY A 80 13.00 -15.36 -1.59
N GLY A 81 12.80 -15.09 -2.88
CA GLY A 81 12.22 -16.07 -3.82
C GLY A 81 10.72 -16.26 -3.69
N THR A 82 10.04 -15.35 -2.97
CA THR A 82 8.58 -15.37 -2.85
C THR A 82 7.98 -14.06 -3.35
N GLY A 83 6.70 -14.09 -3.66
CA GLY A 83 5.93 -12.91 -4.01
C GLY A 83 4.67 -12.79 -3.18
N VAL A 84 4.01 -11.65 -3.29
CA VAL A 84 2.79 -11.33 -2.56
C VAL A 84 1.61 -11.17 -3.52
N LEU A 85 0.48 -11.77 -3.17
CA LEU A 85 -0.81 -11.49 -3.80
C LEU A 85 -1.85 -11.20 -2.74
N THR A 86 -2.79 -10.33 -3.06
CA THR A 86 -3.95 -10.05 -2.22
C THR A 86 -5.00 -11.13 -2.44
N THR A 87 -5.49 -11.76 -1.36
CA THR A 87 -6.56 -12.75 -1.42
C THR A 87 -7.93 -12.16 -1.14
N GLU A 88 -7.98 -11.13 -0.30
CA GLU A 88 -9.20 -10.36 -0.06
C GLU A 88 -8.85 -8.99 0.50
N PHE A 89 -9.70 -8.01 0.26
CA PHE A 89 -9.64 -6.75 0.97
C PHE A 89 -11.02 -6.15 1.15
N LYS A 90 -11.19 -5.47 2.27
CA LYS A 90 -12.37 -4.70 2.59
C LYS A 90 -11.97 -3.26 2.80
N VAL A 91 -12.64 -2.34 2.10
CA VAL A 91 -12.39 -0.90 2.21
C VAL A 91 -13.64 -0.22 2.74
N ASN A 92 -13.48 0.61 3.76
CA ASN A 92 -14.50 1.54 4.22
C ASN A 92 -14.05 2.95 3.84
N LEU A 93 -14.88 3.64 3.05
CA LEU A 93 -14.66 5.02 2.67
C LEU A 93 -15.31 5.91 3.73
N LEU A 94 -14.51 6.74 4.39
CA LEU A 94 -14.91 7.50 5.57
C LEU A 94 -15.28 8.94 5.24
N ASN A 95 -14.50 9.57 4.35
CA ASN A 95 -14.67 10.95 3.91
C ASN A 95 -14.35 11.06 2.43
N PRO A 96 -14.88 12.10 1.74
CA PRO A 96 -14.48 12.38 0.36
C PRO A 96 -12.96 12.48 0.23
N ALA A 97 -12.42 11.82 -0.79
CA ALA A 97 -10.97 11.76 -1.01
C ALA A 97 -10.53 13.02 -1.77
N GLU A 98 -10.10 14.04 -1.05
CA GLU A 98 -9.59 15.27 -1.62
C GLU A 98 -8.25 15.68 -1.02
N GLY A 99 -7.54 16.55 -1.71
CA GLY A 99 -6.28 17.11 -1.26
C GLY A 99 -5.26 17.24 -2.38
N GLU A 100 -4.09 17.73 -2.03
CA GLU A 100 -2.95 17.86 -2.94
C GLU A 100 -2.34 16.49 -3.25
N GLN A 101 -2.52 15.53 -2.33
CA GLN A 101 -2.15 14.14 -2.50
C GLN A 101 -2.94 13.24 -1.54
N LEU A 102 -2.99 11.95 -1.87
CA LEU A 102 -3.37 10.89 -0.93
C LEU A 102 -2.11 10.21 -0.41
N VAL A 103 -2.15 9.79 0.86
CA VAL A 103 -1.11 8.94 1.45
C VAL A 103 -1.77 7.70 2.04
N ALA A 104 -1.34 6.53 1.59
CA ALA A 104 -1.77 5.24 2.16
C ALA A 104 -0.67 4.72 3.09
N ARG A 105 -1.03 4.41 4.33
CA ARG A 105 -0.12 3.85 5.34
C ARG A 105 -0.46 2.39 5.59
N GLY A 106 0.30 1.51 4.96
CA GLY A 106 0.15 0.05 5.10
C GLY A 106 0.93 -0.49 6.29
N ARG A 107 0.27 -1.32 7.09
CA ARG A 107 0.87 -1.92 8.30
C ARG A 107 0.49 -3.38 8.42
N VAL A 108 1.47 -4.22 8.69
CA VAL A 108 1.21 -5.61 9.05
C VAL A 108 0.63 -5.65 10.46
N ILE A 109 -0.52 -6.34 10.61
CA ILE A 109 -1.14 -6.61 11.90
C ILE A 109 -0.63 -7.94 12.44
N LYS A 110 -0.70 -8.98 11.60
CA LYS A 110 -0.31 -10.35 11.98
C LYS A 110 0.45 -10.99 10.83
N PRO A 111 1.77 -11.13 10.95
CA PRO A 111 2.56 -11.86 9.96
C PRO A 111 2.29 -13.36 10.06
N GLY A 112 2.30 -14.04 8.92
CA GLY A 112 2.16 -15.47 8.82
C GLY A 112 3.13 -16.06 7.79
N ARG A 113 3.31 -17.37 7.86
CA ARG A 113 4.14 -18.07 6.86
C ARG A 113 3.49 -18.06 5.48
N THR A 114 2.17 -18.23 5.44
CA THR A 114 1.39 -18.29 4.20
C THR A 114 0.48 -17.07 4.07
N LEU A 115 -0.26 -16.71 5.12
CA LEU A 115 -1.19 -15.57 5.13
C LEU A 115 -0.73 -14.53 6.12
N THR A 116 -0.80 -13.27 5.71
CA THR A 116 -0.50 -12.10 6.52
C THR A 116 -1.71 -11.17 6.52
N VAL A 117 -2.14 -10.76 7.70
CA VAL A 117 -3.23 -9.79 7.84
C VAL A 117 -2.63 -8.40 7.96
N CYS A 118 -3.13 -7.49 7.13
CA CYS A 118 -2.68 -6.11 7.06
C CYS A 118 -3.84 -5.12 7.23
N ARG A 119 -3.48 -3.92 7.59
CA ARG A 119 -4.34 -2.74 7.59
C ARG A 119 -3.69 -1.66 6.76
N ALA A 120 -4.51 -0.87 6.09
CA ALA A 120 -4.06 0.38 5.49
C ALA A 120 -5.04 1.50 5.87
N ASP A 121 -4.48 2.66 6.19
CA ASP A 121 -5.24 3.89 6.41
C ASP A 121 -4.84 4.88 5.32
N VAL A 122 -5.83 5.49 4.66
CA VAL A 122 -5.60 6.47 3.60
C VAL A 122 -6.00 7.85 4.09
N PHE A 123 -5.11 8.81 3.86
CA PHE A 123 -5.31 10.22 4.24
C PHE A 123 -5.24 11.12 3.02
N GLY A 124 -6.11 12.10 2.95
CA GLY A 124 -5.98 13.23 2.04
C GLY A 124 -5.22 14.35 2.74
N LEU A 125 -4.16 14.85 2.09
CA LEU A 125 -3.34 15.95 2.62
C LEU A 125 -3.71 17.25 1.93
N LYS A 126 -4.09 18.26 2.72
CA LYS A 126 -4.49 19.57 2.22
C LYS A 126 -4.14 20.66 3.22
N ASP A 127 -3.47 21.71 2.76
CA ASP A 127 -3.11 22.87 3.58
C ASP A 127 -2.40 22.51 4.90
N GLY A 128 -1.52 21.50 4.86
CA GLY A 128 -0.77 21.02 6.03
C GLY A 128 -1.57 20.13 6.99
N GLY A 129 -2.86 19.87 6.70
CA GLY A 129 -3.71 18.98 7.49
C GLY A 129 -3.93 17.63 6.83
N GLU A 130 -4.45 16.68 7.60
CA GLU A 130 -4.81 15.35 7.13
C GLU A 130 -6.29 15.07 7.38
N THR A 131 -6.98 14.48 6.39
CA THR A 131 -8.33 13.94 6.56
C THR A 131 -8.27 12.43 6.35
N HIS A 132 -8.81 11.66 7.28
CA HIS A 132 -8.88 10.20 7.16
C HIS A 132 -9.93 9.81 6.14
N VAL A 133 -9.48 9.40 4.97
CA VAL A 133 -10.33 9.14 3.79
C VAL A 133 -10.86 7.72 3.78
N ALA A 134 -10.04 6.76 4.14
CA ALA A 134 -10.42 5.35 4.10
C ALA A 134 -9.62 4.51 5.08
N ILE A 135 -10.23 3.41 5.51
CA ILE A 135 -9.59 2.34 6.25
C ILE A 135 -9.81 1.03 5.48
N ALA A 136 -8.77 0.23 5.38
CA ALA A 136 -8.86 -1.07 4.72
C ALA A 136 -8.22 -2.15 5.58
N THR A 137 -8.81 -3.35 5.55
CA THR A 137 -8.21 -4.57 6.10
C THR A 137 -8.10 -5.58 4.99
N MET A 138 -7.00 -6.33 4.96
CA MET A 138 -6.73 -7.24 3.86
C MET A 138 -5.87 -8.42 4.28
N SER A 139 -6.01 -9.51 3.53
CA SER A 139 -5.21 -10.71 3.67
C SER A 139 -4.30 -10.85 2.46
N MET A 140 -3.01 -11.02 2.73
CA MET A 140 -1.97 -11.23 1.73
C MET A 140 -1.46 -12.66 1.79
N ILE A 141 -1.26 -13.28 0.63
CA ILE A 141 -0.66 -14.62 0.55
C ILE A 141 0.78 -14.54 0.07
N CYS A 142 1.65 -15.29 0.74
CA CYS A 142 3.04 -15.49 0.36
C CYS A 142 3.13 -16.71 -0.57
N LEU A 143 3.62 -16.51 -1.79
CA LEU A 143 3.73 -17.57 -2.79
C LEU A 143 5.18 -17.80 -3.18
N GLU A 144 5.64 -19.05 -3.05
CA GLU A 144 6.95 -19.49 -3.55
C GLU A 144 6.96 -19.51 -5.09
N GLY A 145 8.10 -19.18 -5.68
CA GLY A 145 8.27 -19.19 -7.13
C GLY A 145 7.64 -18.00 -7.86
N LEU A 146 7.04 -17.08 -7.13
CA LEU A 146 6.58 -15.80 -7.64
C LEU A 146 7.63 -14.76 -7.27
N ASP A 147 8.37 -14.28 -8.26
CA ASP A 147 9.53 -13.43 -8.03
C ASP A 147 9.13 -11.95 -8.03
N ASP A 148 9.04 -11.38 -6.84
CA ASP A 148 8.83 -9.94 -6.62
C ASP A 148 10.15 -9.21 -6.40
#